data_efc400fe09d9c8c080e49c64109c7943
#
_entry.id   efc400fe09d9c8c080e49c64109c7943
#
_cell.length_a   1.000
_cell.length_b   1.000
_cell.length_c   1.000
_cell.angle_alpha   90.00
_cell.angle_beta   90.00
_cell.angle_gamma   90.00
#
_symmetry.space_group_name_H-M   'P 1'
#
loop_
_entity.id
_entity.type
_entity.pdbx_description
1 polymer ?
#
loop_
_entity_poly.entity_id
_entity_poly.type
_entity_poly.pdbx_seq_one_letter_code
_entity_poly.pdbx_strand_id
1 'polypeptide(L)'
;MNAQLLQPAFVDPVLDAQRGFRAALKALAEPGLIQHLPSAPHLDGLAPATYALCLALLDIDTPLWLAPSFDTPLIRANLAFHCGCPFTANREDAVFALLGEHDLLDLGGFDHGNDRYPDQSCTLLVQLTDLEAGRGLLWRGPGIKAQRQVHVLVPQAFWLERQRREAFPRGLDVLFAAGHHLIGLPRSSRVTEERA
;
A
#
# COMPACT_ATOMS: atom_id res chain seq x y z
N MET A 1 -11.09 18.91 17.79
CA MET A 1 -10.36 17.64 17.70
C MET A 1 -10.43 16.97 19.07
N ASN A 2 -10.89 15.71 19.17
CA ASN A 2 -11.03 15.07 20.48
C ASN A 2 -9.66 14.45 20.85
N ALA A 3 -8.91 15.08 21.75
CA ALA A 3 -7.57 14.67 22.17
C ALA A 3 -7.51 13.22 22.73
N GLN A 4 -8.66 12.66 23.14
CA GLN A 4 -8.77 11.27 23.61
C GLN A 4 -8.62 10.21 22.50
N LEU A 5 -8.69 10.63 21.22
CA LEU A 5 -8.51 9.72 20.08
C LEU A 5 -7.06 9.64 19.59
N LEU A 6 -6.18 10.54 20.03
CA LEU A 6 -4.81 10.55 19.54
C LEU A 6 -3.98 9.45 20.19
N GLN A 7 -3.35 8.64 19.35
CA GLN A 7 -2.42 7.57 19.72
C GLN A 7 -0.98 7.97 19.39
N PRO A 8 0.02 7.36 20.02
CA PRO A 8 1.43 7.61 19.70
C PRO A 8 1.74 7.32 18.23
N ALA A 9 2.61 8.13 17.63
CA ALA A 9 3.23 7.89 16.33
C ALA A 9 4.68 7.42 16.49
N PHE A 10 5.54 7.69 15.50
CA PHE A 10 6.96 7.38 15.59
C PHE A 10 7.62 8.03 16.82
N VAL A 11 8.53 7.30 17.44
CA VAL A 11 9.33 7.81 18.59
C VAL A 11 10.32 8.87 18.09
N ASP A 12 11.00 8.60 16.98
CA ASP A 12 11.81 9.58 16.26
C ASP A 12 11.15 9.83 14.88
N PRO A 13 10.32 10.88 14.75
CA PRO A 13 9.56 11.13 13.52
C PRO A 13 10.43 11.24 12.27
N VAL A 14 11.64 11.79 12.40
CA VAL A 14 12.56 11.99 11.26
C VAL A 14 13.21 10.68 10.83
N LEU A 15 13.86 9.99 11.77
CA LEU A 15 14.59 8.76 11.46
C LEU A 15 13.65 7.60 11.13
N ASP A 16 12.53 7.48 11.84
CA ASP A 16 11.59 6.39 11.61
C ASP A 16 10.80 6.59 10.32
N ALA A 17 10.40 7.83 9.97
CA ALA A 17 9.83 8.13 8.65
C ALA A 17 10.83 7.83 7.52
N GLN A 18 12.11 8.20 7.68
CA GLN A 18 13.15 7.88 6.70
C GLN A 18 13.33 6.36 6.53
N ARG A 19 13.30 5.59 7.62
CA ARG A 19 13.37 4.12 7.57
C ARG A 19 12.16 3.53 6.88
N GLY A 20 10.95 4.02 7.21
CA GLY A 20 9.69 3.62 6.57
C GLY A 20 9.71 3.88 5.06
N PHE A 21 10.09 5.11 4.66
CA PHE A 21 10.22 5.47 3.26
C PHE A 21 11.24 4.58 2.51
N ARG A 22 12.42 4.34 3.10
CA ARG A 22 13.43 3.45 2.49
C ARG A 22 12.93 2.02 2.34
N ALA A 23 12.17 1.51 3.32
CA ALA A 23 11.58 0.18 3.23
C ALA A 23 10.52 0.11 2.10
N ALA A 24 9.66 1.12 1.97
CA ALA A 24 8.69 1.21 0.89
C ALA A 24 9.36 1.31 -0.49
N LEU A 25 10.38 2.18 -0.62
CA LEU A 25 11.17 2.31 -1.84
C LEU A 25 11.85 0.99 -2.21
N LYS A 26 12.45 0.31 -1.24
CA LYS A 26 13.12 -0.97 -1.45
C LYS A 26 12.12 -2.07 -1.83
N ALA A 27 10.94 -2.10 -1.21
CA ALA A 27 9.88 -3.04 -1.55
C ALA A 27 9.45 -2.92 -3.03
N LEU A 28 9.31 -1.68 -3.54
CA LEU A 28 9.00 -1.43 -4.95
C LEU A 28 10.19 -1.67 -5.89
N ALA A 29 11.43 -1.42 -5.43
CA ALA A 29 12.65 -1.66 -6.22
C ALA A 29 13.02 -3.15 -6.32
N GLU A 30 12.65 -3.94 -5.32
CA GLU A 30 12.90 -5.40 -5.24
C GLU A 30 11.57 -6.16 -5.05
N PRO A 31 10.66 -6.17 -6.06
CA PRO A 31 9.29 -6.65 -5.90
C PRO A 31 9.22 -8.07 -5.36
N GLY A 32 8.29 -8.31 -4.44
CA GLY A 32 8.05 -9.61 -3.84
C GLY A 32 9.04 -10.02 -2.74
N LEU A 33 10.03 -9.18 -2.38
CA LEU A 33 10.85 -9.37 -1.19
C LEU A 33 10.20 -8.70 0.02
N ILE A 34 10.11 -9.46 1.11
CA ILE A 34 9.62 -8.95 2.38
C ILE A 34 10.61 -7.93 2.94
N GLN A 35 10.13 -6.74 3.27
CA GLN A 35 10.84 -5.71 4.01
C GLN A 35 10.27 -5.63 5.43
N HIS A 36 11.09 -5.28 6.40
CA HIS A 36 10.71 -5.18 7.80
C HIS A 36 10.74 -3.74 8.29
N LEU A 37 9.72 -3.36 9.07
CA LEU A 37 9.56 -2.06 9.70
C LEU A 37 9.64 -2.18 11.23
N PRO A 38 10.84 -2.18 11.84
CA PRO A 38 11.03 -2.49 13.26
C PRO A 38 10.44 -1.45 14.21
N SER A 39 10.39 -0.19 13.80
CA SER A 39 9.93 0.94 14.63
C SER A 39 8.47 1.33 14.36
N ALA A 40 7.67 0.41 13.83
CA ALA A 40 6.27 0.70 13.52
C ALA A 40 5.43 0.87 14.79
N PRO A 41 4.74 2.01 14.98
CA PRO A 41 3.87 2.25 16.14
C PRO A 41 2.57 1.45 16.01
N HIS A 42 1.79 1.42 17.07
CA HIS A 42 0.46 0.78 17.09
C HIS A 42 -0.65 1.83 16.95
N LEU A 43 -1.63 1.53 16.13
CA LEU A 43 -2.90 2.25 16.06
C LEU A 43 -4.02 1.22 15.85
N ASP A 44 -5.03 1.22 16.71
CA ASP A 44 -6.15 0.30 16.59
C ASP A 44 -6.80 0.35 15.20
N GLY A 45 -7.01 -0.82 14.61
CA GLY A 45 -7.51 -0.98 13.24
C GLY A 45 -6.43 -0.98 12.15
N LEU A 46 -5.20 -0.54 12.46
CA LEU A 46 -4.08 -0.61 11.51
C LEU A 46 -2.99 -1.57 12.02
N ALA A 47 -2.54 -2.44 11.14
CA ALA A 47 -1.30 -3.19 11.38
C ALA A 47 -0.13 -2.20 11.54
N PRO A 48 0.87 -2.50 12.39
CA PRO A 48 2.01 -1.61 12.61
C PRO A 48 2.69 -1.16 11.31
N ALA A 49 2.92 -2.07 10.36
CA ALA A 49 3.51 -1.71 9.06
C ALA A 49 2.62 -0.77 8.24
N THR A 50 1.30 -0.96 8.28
CA THR A 50 0.34 -0.09 7.58
C THR A 50 0.36 1.32 8.14
N TYR A 51 0.34 1.45 9.47
CA TYR A 51 0.41 2.76 10.11
C TYR A 51 1.76 3.45 9.86
N ALA A 52 2.87 2.70 9.94
CA ALA A 52 4.20 3.23 9.63
C ALA A 52 4.32 3.70 8.18
N LEU A 53 3.70 3.00 7.21
CA LEU A 53 3.63 3.46 5.82
C LEU A 53 2.86 4.78 5.70
N CYS A 54 1.71 4.89 6.36
CA CYS A 54 0.96 6.15 6.38
C CYS A 54 1.80 7.30 6.94
N LEU A 55 2.46 7.09 8.10
CA LEU A 55 3.31 8.11 8.73
C LEU A 55 4.54 8.50 7.90
N ALA A 56 5.02 7.61 7.02
CA ALA A 56 6.22 7.82 6.21
C ALA A 56 5.94 8.40 4.83
N LEU A 57 4.73 8.20 4.28
CA LEU A 57 4.40 8.50 2.88
C LEU A 57 3.33 9.59 2.72
N LEU A 58 2.49 9.80 3.75
CA LEU A 58 1.41 10.77 3.66
C LEU A 58 1.84 12.13 4.20
N ASP A 59 1.39 13.19 3.52
CA ASP A 59 1.60 14.57 3.90
C ASP A 59 0.45 15.48 3.41
N ILE A 60 0.62 16.79 3.50
CA ILE A 60 -0.39 17.78 3.13
C ILE A 60 -0.74 17.79 1.63
N ASP A 61 0.12 17.26 0.79
CA ASP A 61 -0.03 17.25 -0.67
C ASP A 61 -0.52 15.89 -1.20
N THR A 62 -0.75 14.92 -0.31
CA THR A 62 -1.14 13.55 -0.65
C THR A 62 -2.56 13.21 -0.20
N PRO A 63 -3.61 13.52 -1.00
CA PRO A 63 -4.99 13.11 -0.70
C PRO A 63 -5.10 11.60 -0.50
N LEU A 64 -5.72 11.22 0.63
CA LEU A 64 -5.92 9.82 1.02
C LEU A 64 -7.40 9.43 0.87
N TRP A 65 -7.64 8.35 0.14
CA TRP A 65 -8.92 7.66 0.16
C TRP A 65 -8.87 6.50 1.16
N LEU A 66 -9.91 6.40 2.00
CA LEU A 66 -10.04 5.31 2.97
C LEU A 66 -11.15 4.36 2.54
N ALA A 67 -10.89 3.07 2.49
CA ALA A 67 -11.94 2.07 2.40
C ALA A 67 -12.87 2.15 3.63
N PRO A 68 -14.15 1.80 3.52
CA PRO A 68 -15.12 1.94 4.61
C PRO A 68 -14.70 1.29 5.93
N SER A 69 -13.95 0.19 5.89
CA SER A 69 -13.41 -0.50 7.07
C SER A 69 -12.35 0.31 7.82
N PHE A 70 -11.66 1.21 7.15
CA PHE A 70 -10.64 2.10 7.72
C PHE A 70 -11.12 3.53 7.95
N ASP A 71 -12.30 3.87 7.44
CA ASP A 71 -12.88 5.21 7.60
C ASP A 71 -13.52 5.40 8.97
N THR A 72 -12.70 5.35 10.02
CA THR A 72 -13.11 5.51 11.42
C THR A 72 -12.65 6.85 11.99
N PRO A 73 -13.36 7.39 12.99
CA PRO A 73 -12.94 8.62 13.67
C PRO A 73 -11.53 8.54 14.25
N LEU A 74 -11.11 7.35 14.74
CA LEU A 74 -9.78 7.11 15.29
C LEU A 74 -8.70 7.25 14.22
N ILE A 75 -8.84 6.51 13.11
CA ILE A 75 -7.86 6.53 12.01
C ILE A 75 -7.79 7.93 11.40
N ARG A 76 -8.94 8.55 11.09
CA ARG A 76 -8.98 9.93 10.56
C ARG A 76 -8.28 10.93 11.48
N ALA A 77 -8.56 10.88 12.79
CA ALA A 77 -7.98 11.84 13.74
C ALA A 77 -6.45 11.71 13.80
N ASN A 78 -5.92 10.48 13.82
CA ASN A 78 -4.49 10.24 13.91
C ASN A 78 -3.78 10.60 12.60
N LEU A 79 -4.27 10.18 11.43
CA LEU A 79 -3.66 10.53 10.16
C LEU A 79 -3.74 12.03 9.86
N ALA A 80 -4.87 12.69 10.17
CA ALA A 80 -4.98 14.13 10.06
C ALA A 80 -3.98 14.87 10.97
N PHE A 81 -3.78 14.38 12.19
CA PHE A 81 -2.89 15.02 13.16
C PHE A 81 -1.41 14.80 12.85
N HIS A 82 -1.02 13.54 12.56
CA HIS A 82 0.39 13.17 12.41
C HIS A 82 0.93 13.39 10.99
N CYS A 83 0.09 13.21 9.95
CA CYS A 83 0.49 13.34 8.55
C CYS A 83 0.03 14.66 7.94
N GLY A 84 -1.06 15.25 8.45
CA GLY A 84 -1.65 16.45 7.83
C GLY A 84 -2.34 16.17 6.49
N CYS A 85 -2.47 14.92 6.07
CA CYS A 85 -2.99 14.56 4.76
C CYS A 85 -4.48 14.91 4.62
N PRO A 86 -4.91 15.45 3.47
CA PRO A 86 -6.32 15.63 3.18
C PRO A 86 -6.99 14.29 2.88
N PHE A 87 -8.28 14.17 3.20
CA PHE A 87 -9.07 13.00 2.84
C PHE A 87 -9.97 13.32 1.65
N THR A 88 -10.06 12.38 0.71
CA THR A 88 -11.00 12.47 -0.41
C THR A 88 -12.07 11.39 -0.33
N ALA A 89 -13.29 11.72 -0.79
CA ALA A 89 -14.37 10.75 -0.99
C ALA A 89 -14.29 10.07 -2.36
N ASN A 90 -13.62 10.70 -3.33
CA ASN A 90 -13.52 10.21 -4.69
C ASN A 90 -12.20 9.45 -4.87
N ARG A 91 -12.27 8.24 -5.42
CA ARG A 91 -11.07 7.43 -5.71
C ARG A 91 -10.14 8.06 -6.75
N GLU A 92 -10.72 8.81 -7.70
CA GLU A 92 -9.96 9.48 -8.78
C GLU A 92 -9.06 10.60 -8.29
N ASP A 93 -9.38 11.21 -7.14
CA ASP A 93 -8.59 12.29 -6.55
C ASP A 93 -7.52 11.76 -5.57
N ALA A 94 -7.46 10.45 -5.34
CA ALA A 94 -6.58 9.87 -4.35
C ALA A 94 -5.16 9.68 -4.89
N VAL A 95 -4.17 10.23 -4.18
CA VAL A 95 -2.74 9.91 -4.40
C VAL A 95 -2.39 8.59 -3.70
N PHE A 96 -2.97 8.37 -2.53
CA PHE A 96 -2.90 7.09 -1.81
C PHE A 96 -4.30 6.59 -1.48
N ALA A 97 -4.45 5.26 -1.45
CA ALA A 97 -5.66 4.61 -0.97
C ALA A 97 -5.31 3.54 0.07
N LEU A 98 -6.00 3.57 1.21
CA LEU A 98 -5.87 2.56 2.26
C LEU A 98 -6.99 1.54 2.13
N LEU A 99 -6.63 0.30 1.87
CA LEU A 99 -7.50 -0.81 1.50
C LEU A 99 -7.25 -2.02 2.41
N GLY A 100 -8.28 -2.83 2.61
CA GLY A 100 -8.16 -4.18 3.13
C GLY A 100 -8.28 -5.23 2.02
N GLU A 101 -8.14 -6.49 2.40
CA GLU A 101 -8.22 -7.62 1.48
C GLU A 101 -9.54 -7.64 0.66
N HIS A 102 -10.66 -7.35 1.32
CA HIS A 102 -11.99 -7.37 0.68
C HIS A 102 -12.22 -6.23 -0.31
N ASP A 103 -11.51 -5.11 -0.15
CA ASP A 103 -11.64 -3.94 -1.03
C ASP A 103 -10.94 -4.14 -2.37
N LEU A 104 -10.07 -5.15 -2.48
CA LEU A 104 -9.35 -5.51 -3.69
C LEU A 104 -10.21 -6.13 -4.80
N LEU A 105 -11.48 -6.41 -4.51
CA LEU A 105 -12.44 -6.94 -5.50
C LEU A 105 -12.83 -5.90 -6.56
N ASP A 106 -12.65 -4.61 -6.27
CA ASP A 106 -12.95 -3.51 -7.18
C ASP A 106 -11.86 -2.44 -7.11
N LEU A 107 -11.07 -2.34 -8.17
CA LEU A 107 -10.04 -1.32 -8.37
C LEU A 107 -10.53 -0.16 -9.26
N GLY A 108 -11.83 -0.10 -9.56
CA GLY A 108 -12.41 0.96 -10.36
C GLY A 108 -12.33 2.33 -9.70
N GLY A 109 -12.15 3.36 -10.52
CA GLY A 109 -12.16 4.75 -10.09
C GLY A 109 -10.83 5.30 -9.59
N PHE A 110 -9.82 4.47 -9.28
CA PHE A 110 -8.48 4.99 -8.95
C PHE A 110 -7.77 5.48 -10.21
N ASP A 111 -7.01 6.58 -10.09
CA ASP A 111 -6.21 7.09 -11.21
C ASP A 111 -5.03 6.13 -11.49
N HIS A 112 -4.91 5.73 -12.74
CA HIS A 112 -3.81 4.87 -13.23
C HIS A 112 -2.66 5.67 -13.85
N GLY A 113 -2.71 6.99 -13.77
CA GLY A 113 -1.84 7.88 -14.51
C GLY A 113 -2.15 7.90 -16.00
N ASN A 114 -1.37 8.64 -16.75
CA ASN A 114 -1.48 8.73 -18.21
C ASN A 114 -0.12 8.48 -18.86
N ASP A 115 -0.06 8.41 -20.19
CA ASP A 115 1.19 8.09 -20.92
C ASP A 115 2.27 9.15 -20.74
N ARG A 116 1.89 10.40 -20.43
CA ARG A 116 2.82 11.50 -20.17
C ARG A 116 3.27 11.56 -18.72
N TYR A 117 2.36 11.24 -17.80
CA TYR A 117 2.58 11.32 -16.34
C TYR A 117 2.09 10.03 -15.67
N PRO A 118 2.79 8.91 -15.90
CA PRO A 118 2.39 7.62 -15.31
C PRO A 118 2.63 7.58 -13.79
N ASP A 119 3.47 8.45 -13.27
CA ASP A 119 3.81 8.61 -11.86
C ASP A 119 2.69 9.28 -11.03
N GLN A 120 1.73 9.95 -11.69
CA GLN A 120 0.58 10.55 -11.01
C GLN A 120 -0.52 9.52 -10.65
N SER A 121 -0.28 8.23 -10.89
CA SER A 121 -1.21 7.18 -10.48
C SER A 121 -1.35 7.05 -8.97
N CYS A 122 -2.52 6.59 -8.52
CA CYS A 122 -2.74 6.24 -7.12
C CYS A 122 -1.84 5.07 -6.69
N THR A 123 -1.30 5.15 -5.47
CA THR A 123 -0.60 4.04 -4.81
C THR A 123 -1.51 3.39 -3.77
N LEU A 124 -1.68 2.09 -3.84
CA LEU A 124 -2.52 1.33 -2.92
C LEU A 124 -1.72 0.84 -1.71
N LEU A 125 -2.11 1.25 -0.52
CA LEU A 125 -1.63 0.71 0.75
C LEU A 125 -2.63 -0.36 1.19
N VAL A 126 -2.25 -1.63 1.09
CA VAL A 126 -3.17 -2.74 1.29
C VAL A 126 -2.81 -3.49 2.56
N GLN A 127 -3.68 -3.43 3.56
CA GLN A 127 -3.52 -4.22 4.77
C GLN A 127 -4.04 -5.64 4.56
N LEU A 128 -3.16 -6.61 4.78
CA LEU A 128 -3.46 -8.03 4.76
C LEU A 128 -3.28 -8.64 6.17
N THR A 129 -3.84 -9.82 6.37
CA THR A 129 -3.61 -10.60 7.60
C THR A 129 -2.23 -11.26 7.61
N ASP A 130 -1.76 -11.69 6.43
CA ASP A 130 -0.49 -12.38 6.26
C ASP A 130 0.09 -12.11 4.85
N LEU A 131 1.41 -12.11 4.74
CA LEU A 131 2.14 -11.94 3.46
C LEU A 131 2.67 -13.25 2.88
N GLU A 132 2.53 -14.39 3.59
CA GLU A 132 3.12 -15.68 3.19
C GLU A 132 2.07 -16.81 3.06
N ALA A 133 0.80 -16.54 3.32
CA ALA A 133 -0.26 -17.55 3.36
C ALA A 133 -0.95 -17.85 2.02
N GLY A 134 -0.55 -17.20 0.91
CA GLY A 134 -1.22 -17.31 -0.39
C GLY A 134 -0.74 -18.50 -1.24
N ARG A 135 -1.41 -18.69 -2.38
CA ARG A 135 -0.90 -19.56 -3.46
C ARG A 135 0.40 -18.99 -4.01
N GLY A 136 1.32 -19.87 -4.45
CA GLY A 136 2.52 -19.46 -5.14
C GLY A 136 2.20 -18.76 -6.46
N LEU A 137 2.62 -17.50 -6.58
CA LEU A 137 2.51 -16.69 -7.79
C LEU A 137 3.91 -16.40 -8.33
N LEU A 138 4.09 -16.44 -9.63
CA LEU A 138 5.35 -16.11 -10.27
C LEU A 138 5.34 -14.64 -10.68
N TRP A 139 6.22 -13.87 -10.06
CA TRP A 139 6.42 -12.45 -10.37
C TRP A 139 7.65 -12.25 -11.25
N ARG A 140 7.52 -11.39 -12.27
CA ARG A 140 8.58 -11.01 -13.20
C ARG A 140 8.53 -9.51 -13.45
N GLY A 141 9.67 -8.89 -13.67
CA GLY A 141 9.78 -7.47 -13.98
C GLY A 141 11.08 -6.86 -13.50
N PRO A 142 11.21 -5.53 -13.61
CA PRO A 142 12.35 -4.81 -13.07
C PRO A 142 12.56 -5.12 -11.58
N GLY A 143 13.82 -5.24 -11.14
CA GLY A 143 14.15 -5.60 -9.76
C GLY A 143 14.08 -7.11 -9.44
N ILE A 144 13.66 -7.94 -10.40
CA ILE A 144 13.62 -9.40 -10.26
C ILE A 144 14.55 -10.02 -11.29
N LYS A 145 15.57 -10.79 -10.83
CA LYS A 145 16.63 -11.34 -11.71
C LYS A 145 16.11 -12.22 -12.86
N ALA A 146 15.09 -13.04 -12.60
CA ALA A 146 14.43 -13.88 -13.60
C ALA A 146 12.94 -13.99 -13.29
N GLN A 147 12.62 -14.66 -12.21
CA GLN A 147 11.28 -14.76 -11.62
C GLN A 147 11.40 -14.96 -10.12
N ARG A 148 10.36 -14.59 -9.39
CA ARG A 148 10.26 -14.78 -7.95
C ARG A 148 8.93 -15.41 -7.62
N GLN A 149 8.95 -16.45 -6.79
CA GLN A 149 7.75 -17.01 -6.20
C GLN A 149 7.34 -16.18 -4.98
N VAL A 150 6.09 -15.72 -4.96
CA VAL A 150 5.53 -14.89 -3.90
C VAL A 150 4.19 -15.46 -3.47
N HIS A 151 3.93 -15.48 -2.16
CA HIS A 151 2.77 -16.12 -1.54
C HIS A 151 1.87 -15.11 -0.83
N VAL A 152 1.39 -14.08 -1.52
CA VAL A 152 0.44 -13.13 -0.93
C VAL A 152 -0.99 -13.65 -1.07
N LEU A 153 -1.74 -13.64 0.05
CA LEU A 153 -3.14 -14.02 0.07
C LEU A 153 -4.00 -12.82 -0.31
N VAL A 154 -4.33 -12.73 -1.59
CA VAL A 154 -5.29 -11.75 -2.11
C VAL A 154 -6.31 -12.45 -3.00
N PRO A 155 -7.55 -11.91 -3.14
CA PRO A 155 -8.57 -12.52 -3.99
C PRO A 155 -8.11 -12.67 -5.43
N GLN A 156 -8.47 -13.79 -6.08
CA GLN A 156 -8.14 -14.01 -7.50
C GLN A 156 -8.69 -12.89 -8.40
N ALA A 157 -9.82 -12.29 -8.03
CA ALA A 157 -10.42 -11.18 -8.74
C ALA A 157 -9.47 -9.97 -8.85
N PHE A 158 -8.64 -9.72 -7.82
CA PHE A 158 -7.62 -8.67 -7.85
C PHE A 158 -6.63 -8.88 -9.00
N TRP A 159 -6.11 -10.10 -9.16
CA TRP A 159 -5.14 -10.41 -10.21
C TRP A 159 -5.74 -10.26 -11.61
N LEU A 160 -7.00 -10.70 -11.78
CA LEU A 160 -7.73 -10.56 -13.04
C LEU A 160 -8.01 -9.10 -13.36
N GLU A 161 -8.44 -8.32 -12.37
CA GLU A 161 -8.75 -6.90 -12.54
C GLU A 161 -7.48 -6.10 -12.82
N ARG A 162 -6.40 -6.37 -12.09
CA ARG A 162 -5.09 -5.79 -12.35
C ARG A 162 -4.62 -6.11 -13.77
N GLN A 163 -4.70 -7.36 -14.21
CA GLN A 163 -4.28 -7.78 -15.56
C GLN A 163 -5.10 -7.10 -16.65
N ARG A 164 -6.41 -6.93 -16.46
CA ARG A 164 -7.28 -6.22 -17.41
C ARG A 164 -6.92 -4.75 -17.57
N ARG A 165 -6.42 -4.13 -16.53
CA ARG A 165 -6.04 -2.72 -16.46
C ARG A 165 -4.56 -2.47 -16.73
N GLU A 166 -3.77 -3.52 -16.90
CA GLU A 166 -2.35 -3.38 -17.23
C GLU A 166 -2.18 -2.71 -18.60
N ALA A 167 -1.66 -1.49 -18.57
CA ALA A 167 -1.33 -0.70 -19.75
C ALA A 167 -0.04 0.08 -19.50
N PHE A 168 1.05 -0.64 -19.15
CA PHE A 168 2.34 0.00 -18.88
C PHE A 168 2.67 1.07 -19.95
N PRO A 169 3.07 2.31 -19.58
CA PRO A 169 3.55 2.73 -18.24
C PRO A 169 2.45 3.06 -17.21
N ARG A 170 1.18 3.07 -17.59
CA ARG A 170 0.05 3.32 -16.67
C ARG A 170 -0.20 2.11 -15.79
N GLY A 171 -0.70 2.34 -14.57
CA GLY A 171 -1.06 1.28 -13.63
C GLY A 171 -0.99 1.72 -12.18
N LEU A 172 -1.37 0.83 -11.27
CA LEU A 172 -1.33 1.06 -9.84
C LEU A 172 -0.12 0.37 -9.22
N ASP A 173 0.62 1.09 -8.39
CA ASP A 173 1.61 0.50 -7.50
C ASP A 173 0.92 0.05 -6.21
N VAL A 174 1.34 -1.08 -5.65
CA VAL A 174 0.72 -1.66 -4.46
C VAL A 174 1.80 -1.96 -3.41
N LEU A 175 1.52 -1.57 -2.17
CA LEU A 175 2.28 -1.96 -0.99
C LEU A 175 1.38 -2.82 -0.10
N PHE A 176 1.63 -4.12 -0.07
CA PHE A 176 0.97 -5.05 0.85
C PHE A 176 1.67 -5.02 2.19
N ALA A 177 0.93 -4.82 3.26
CA ALA A 177 1.44 -4.73 4.62
C ALA A 177 0.70 -5.71 5.56
N ALA A 178 1.44 -6.42 6.40
CA ALA A 178 0.90 -7.25 7.47
C ALA A 178 1.88 -7.27 8.66
N GLY A 179 1.35 -7.19 9.89
CA GLY A 179 2.20 -7.12 11.08
C GLY A 179 3.23 -5.99 10.98
N HIS A 180 4.51 -6.33 10.96
CA HIS A 180 5.64 -5.41 10.79
C HIS A 180 6.31 -5.50 9.41
N HIS A 181 5.69 -6.17 8.44
CA HIS A 181 6.28 -6.49 7.16
C HIS A 181 5.53 -5.85 6.00
N LEU A 182 6.22 -5.63 4.90
CA LEU A 182 5.64 -5.18 3.65
C LEU A 182 6.27 -5.86 2.44
N ILE A 183 5.49 -5.96 1.36
CA ILE A 183 5.91 -6.39 0.02
C ILE A 183 5.42 -5.36 -0.99
N GLY A 184 6.27 -4.97 -1.93
CA GLY A 184 5.91 -4.08 -3.03
C GLY A 184 5.54 -4.85 -4.30
N LEU A 185 4.51 -4.40 -4.98
CA LEU A 185 4.10 -4.83 -6.30
C LEU A 185 3.97 -3.60 -7.21
N PRO A 186 5.04 -3.18 -7.89
CA PRO A 186 4.97 -2.05 -8.81
C PRO A 186 4.19 -2.40 -10.08
N ARG A 187 3.63 -1.38 -10.72
CA ARG A 187 2.89 -1.47 -11.99
C ARG A 187 3.66 -2.17 -13.11
N SER A 188 4.98 -2.11 -13.06
CA SER A 188 5.88 -2.76 -14.02
C SER A 188 6.05 -4.26 -13.83
N SER A 189 5.55 -4.84 -12.71
CA SER A 189 5.65 -6.28 -12.43
C SER A 189 4.50 -7.04 -13.07
N ARG A 190 4.82 -8.14 -13.75
CA ARG A 190 3.86 -9.11 -14.27
C ARG A 190 3.73 -10.27 -13.30
N VAL A 191 2.49 -10.67 -13.03
CA VAL A 191 2.17 -11.76 -12.13
C VAL A 191 1.42 -12.85 -12.90
N THR A 192 1.87 -14.08 -12.74
CA THR A 192 1.26 -15.27 -13.35
C THR A 192 1.08 -16.35 -12.31
N GLU A 193 0.05 -17.18 -12.46
CA GLU A 193 -0.08 -18.40 -11.66
C GLU A 193 1.05 -19.38 -11.99
N GLU A 194 1.53 -20.09 -10.97
CA GLU A 194 2.43 -21.21 -11.19
C GLU A 194 1.66 -22.30 -11.95
N ARG A 195 2.13 -22.64 -13.14
CA ARG A 195 1.56 -23.80 -13.86
C ARG A 195 1.99 -25.06 -13.12
N ALA A 196 0.99 -25.80 -12.63
CA ALA A 196 1.19 -27.14 -12.07
C ALA A 196 1.77 -28.10 -13.12
#